data_25c0a8d2b5067e91806001644ee46d26
#
_entry.id   25c0a8d2b5067e91806001644ee46d26
#
_cell.length_a   1.000
_cell.length_b   1.000
_cell.length_c   1.000
_cell.angle_alpha   90.00
_cell.angle_beta   90.00
_cell.angle_gamma   90.00
#
_symmetry.space_group_name_H-M   'P 1'
#
loop_
_entity.id
_entity.type
_entity.pdbx_description
1 polymer ?
#
loop_
_entity_poly.entity_id
_entity_poly.type
_entity_poly.pdbx_seq_one_letter_code
_entity_poly.pdbx_strand_id
1 'polypeptide(L)'
;TLDSDYEFDTQNAKGYHFQKGKNQVNGEEALAFCRERYSFAEGDRQRGRNQMAVIRGVADKLTSTELLKNYLSLLDSIQGCFESNIPYEKVAEWIQGQLAENAGWTILSYSVDGTGDTQKPYSMSQNAYVMVPDTSTVEKAQLLMQKVREGFLLSDADVER
;
A
#
# COMPACT_ATOMS: atom_id res chain seq x y z
N THR A 1 -11.34 -6.47 -4.68
CA THR A 1 -12.02 -6.13 -3.40
C THR A 1 -11.02 -5.44 -2.50
N LEU A 2 -11.42 -4.41 -1.80
CA LEU A 2 -10.62 -3.79 -0.75
C LEU A 2 -11.41 -3.68 0.55
N ASP A 3 -10.70 -3.58 1.68
CA ASP A 3 -11.30 -3.50 3.00
C ASP A 3 -11.18 -2.07 3.54
N SER A 4 -12.26 -1.54 4.05
CA SER A 4 -12.32 -0.17 4.60
C SER A 4 -12.54 -0.21 6.11
N ASP A 5 -11.75 0.56 6.85
CA ASP A 5 -11.89 0.72 8.30
C ASP A 5 -13.20 1.43 8.67
N TYR A 6 -13.71 2.28 7.78
CA TYR A 6 -14.84 3.16 8.01
C TYR A 6 -15.84 3.14 6.86
N GLU A 7 -17.08 3.50 7.17
CA GLU A 7 -18.07 3.93 6.19
C GLU A 7 -17.89 5.42 5.93
N PHE A 8 -17.81 5.84 4.66
CA PHE A 8 -17.62 7.24 4.29
C PHE A 8 -17.97 7.53 2.83
N ASP A 9 -18.20 8.80 2.56
CA ASP A 9 -18.31 9.34 1.21
C ASP A 9 -17.06 10.13 0.86
N THR A 10 -16.56 9.98 -0.37
CA THR A 10 -15.44 10.80 -0.82
C THR A 10 -15.87 12.23 -1.09
N GLN A 11 -15.01 13.18 -0.77
CA GLN A 11 -15.26 14.61 -1.02
C GLN A 11 -14.79 15.07 -2.41
N ASN A 12 -14.56 14.15 -3.33
CA ASN A 12 -14.29 14.49 -4.72
C ASN A 12 -15.59 14.81 -5.49
N ALA A 13 -15.45 15.33 -6.71
CA ALA A 13 -16.57 15.78 -7.53
C ALA A 13 -17.60 14.69 -7.85
N LYS A 14 -17.26 13.40 -7.75
CA LYS A 14 -18.15 12.27 -8.05
C LYS A 14 -18.86 11.70 -6.82
N GLY A 15 -18.32 11.89 -5.60
CA GLY A 15 -18.96 11.49 -4.35
C GLY A 15 -19.17 9.97 -4.23
N TYR A 16 -18.08 9.17 -4.30
CA TYR A 16 -18.18 7.72 -4.13
C TYR A 16 -18.45 7.34 -2.68
N HIS A 17 -19.36 6.38 -2.46
CA HIS A 17 -19.67 5.83 -1.15
C HIS A 17 -18.94 4.52 -0.91
N PHE A 18 -18.34 4.36 0.26
CA PHE A 18 -17.67 3.16 0.72
C PHE A 18 -18.26 2.71 2.06
N GLN A 19 -18.56 1.42 2.16
CA GLN A 19 -19.04 0.81 3.40
C GLN A 19 -17.85 0.39 4.26
N LYS A 20 -18.03 0.30 5.57
CA LYS A 20 -17.07 -0.37 6.45
C LYS A 20 -16.95 -1.85 6.06
N GLY A 21 -15.72 -2.36 5.97
CA GLY A 21 -15.44 -3.73 5.55
C GLY A 21 -15.23 -3.85 4.04
N LYS A 22 -15.66 -4.94 3.45
CA LYS A 22 -15.34 -5.31 2.06
C LYS A 22 -16.14 -4.51 1.04
N ASN A 23 -15.42 -3.84 0.14
CA ASN A 23 -15.96 -3.11 -1.00
C ASN A 23 -15.45 -3.71 -2.31
N GLN A 24 -16.35 -3.98 -3.24
CA GLN A 24 -15.96 -4.33 -4.60
C GLN A 24 -15.88 -3.06 -5.43
N VAL A 25 -14.71 -2.77 -5.96
CA VAL A 25 -14.42 -1.49 -6.62
C VAL A 25 -13.76 -1.70 -7.98
N ASN A 26 -14.00 -0.77 -8.87
CA ASN A 26 -13.21 -0.59 -10.09
C ASN A 26 -11.96 0.28 -9.83
N GLY A 27 -11.15 0.53 -10.88
CA GLY A 27 -9.91 1.30 -10.73
C GLY A 27 -10.13 2.76 -10.34
N GLU A 28 -11.20 3.39 -10.82
CA GLU A 28 -11.53 4.79 -10.51
C GLU A 28 -11.99 4.94 -9.05
N GLU A 29 -12.84 4.04 -8.59
CA GLU A 29 -13.28 3.98 -7.19
C GLU A 29 -12.10 3.69 -6.26
N ALA A 30 -11.21 2.75 -6.61
CA ALA A 30 -10.01 2.47 -5.84
C ALA A 30 -9.08 3.68 -5.75
N LEU A 31 -8.95 4.45 -6.84
CA LEU A 31 -8.18 5.68 -6.85
C LEU A 31 -8.83 6.76 -5.96
N ALA A 32 -10.15 6.91 -6.01
CA ALA A 32 -10.88 7.84 -5.13
C ALA A 32 -10.72 7.45 -3.66
N PHE A 33 -10.85 6.15 -3.33
CA PHE A 33 -10.67 5.60 -1.99
C PHE A 33 -9.27 5.91 -1.42
N CYS A 34 -8.21 5.62 -2.17
CA CYS A 34 -6.84 5.82 -1.68
C CYS A 34 -6.39 7.28 -1.62
N ARG A 35 -7.15 8.21 -2.24
CA ARG A 35 -6.86 9.65 -2.22
C ARG A 35 -7.69 10.42 -1.21
N GLU A 36 -8.76 9.81 -0.66
CA GLU A 36 -9.62 10.48 0.30
C GLU A 36 -8.86 10.80 1.60
N ARG A 37 -9.05 12.03 2.06
CA ARG A 37 -8.39 12.58 3.23
C ARG A 37 -9.35 13.37 4.12
N TYR A 38 -10.26 14.11 3.51
CA TYR A 38 -11.07 15.10 4.19
C TYR A 38 -12.26 14.52 4.93
N SER A 39 -12.65 13.30 4.60
CA SER A 39 -13.74 12.57 5.28
C SER A 39 -13.31 11.97 6.62
N PHE A 40 -12.06 12.15 7.04
CA PHE A 40 -11.51 11.50 8.24
C PHE A 40 -10.90 12.53 9.20
N ALA A 41 -11.14 12.34 10.50
CA ALA A 41 -10.52 13.15 11.55
C ALA A 41 -8.98 13.03 11.55
N GLU A 42 -8.46 11.82 11.27
CA GLU A 42 -7.01 11.55 11.17
C GLU A 42 -6.39 11.94 9.82
N GLY A 43 -7.19 12.40 8.88
CA GLY A 43 -6.77 12.96 7.61
C GLY A 43 -5.74 12.11 6.87
N ASP A 44 -4.50 12.53 6.92
CA ASP A 44 -3.38 11.92 6.20
C ASP A 44 -3.04 10.50 6.65
N ARG A 45 -3.20 10.20 7.93
CA ARG A 45 -2.95 8.86 8.48
C ARG A 45 -3.96 7.84 7.93
N GLN A 46 -5.25 8.23 7.87
CA GLN A 46 -6.26 7.35 7.26
C GLN A 46 -6.03 7.18 5.77
N ARG A 47 -5.63 8.22 5.07
CA ARG A 47 -5.23 8.09 3.66
C ARG A 47 -4.11 7.06 3.48
N GLY A 48 -3.10 7.05 4.34
CA GLY A 48 -2.04 6.04 4.34
C GLY A 48 -2.59 4.61 4.52
N ARG A 49 -3.52 4.40 5.44
CA ARG A 49 -4.19 3.10 5.63
C ARG A 49 -5.00 2.69 4.40
N ASN A 50 -5.74 3.62 3.83
CA ASN A 50 -6.51 3.39 2.61
C ASN A 50 -5.60 3.00 1.42
N GLN A 51 -4.44 3.64 1.28
CA GLN A 51 -3.43 3.26 0.28
C GLN A 51 -2.93 1.83 0.48
N MET A 52 -2.66 1.43 1.73
CA MET A 52 -2.26 0.07 2.06
C MET A 52 -3.37 -0.95 1.77
N ALA A 53 -4.64 -0.61 2.04
CA ALA A 53 -5.78 -1.46 1.70
C ALA A 53 -5.89 -1.68 0.18
N VAL A 54 -5.65 -0.66 -0.63
CA VAL A 54 -5.61 -0.80 -2.10
C VAL A 54 -4.44 -1.68 -2.54
N ILE A 55 -3.24 -1.48 -2.00
CA ILE A 55 -2.06 -2.31 -2.31
C ILE A 55 -2.33 -3.78 -1.98
N ARG A 56 -2.90 -4.07 -0.80
CA ARG A 56 -3.29 -5.43 -0.40
C ARG A 56 -4.31 -6.02 -1.38
N GLY A 57 -5.38 -5.29 -1.70
CA GLY A 57 -6.41 -5.75 -2.63
C GLY A 57 -5.88 -6.00 -4.05
N VAL A 58 -4.90 -5.22 -4.50
CA VAL A 58 -4.20 -5.44 -5.78
C VAL A 58 -3.33 -6.69 -5.70
N ALA A 59 -2.53 -6.84 -4.64
CA ALA A 59 -1.66 -8.00 -4.46
C ALA A 59 -2.46 -9.30 -4.36
N ASP A 60 -3.55 -9.33 -3.60
CA ASP A 60 -4.45 -10.48 -3.51
C ASP A 60 -5.02 -10.88 -4.89
N LYS A 61 -5.34 -9.89 -5.71
CA LYS A 61 -5.81 -10.13 -7.07
C LYS A 61 -4.70 -10.62 -7.98
N LEU A 62 -3.51 -10.02 -7.92
CA LEU A 62 -2.36 -10.38 -8.75
C LEU A 62 -1.83 -11.79 -8.44
N THR A 63 -1.91 -12.23 -7.18
CA THR A 63 -1.48 -13.56 -6.76
C THR A 63 -2.55 -14.63 -6.93
N SER A 64 -3.76 -14.27 -7.40
CA SER A 64 -4.79 -15.26 -7.70
C SER A 64 -4.38 -16.16 -8.86
N THR A 65 -4.63 -17.46 -8.72
CA THR A 65 -4.28 -18.47 -9.73
C THR A 65 -4.88 -18.16 -11.11
N GLU A 66 -6.06 -17.55 -11.14
CA GLU A 66 -6.74 -17.16 -12.39
C GLU A 66 -5.97 -16.07 -13.14
N LEU A 67 -5.50 -15.04 -12.42
CA LEU A 67 -4.77 -13.94 -13.04
C LEU A 67 -3.35 -14.36 -13.41
N LEU A 68 -2.69 -15.17 -12.58
CA LEU A 68 -1.35 -15.68 -12.86
C LEU A 68 -1.30 -16.56 -14.12
N LYS A 69 -2.37 -17.30 -14.42
CA LYS A 69 -2.48 -18.07 -15.69
C LYS A 69 -2.52 -17.16 -16.92
N ASN A 70 -2.97 -15.91 -16.77
CA ASN A 70 -3.09 -14.93 -17.84
C ASN A 70 -2.08 -13.79 -17.69
N TYR A 71 -0.93 -14.04 -17.04
CA TYR A 71 0.04 -12.99 -16.70
C TYR A 71 0.59 -12.21 -17.91
N LEU A 72 0.67 -12.82 -19.09
CA LEU A 72 1.11 -12.13 -20.31
C LEU A 72 0.17 -10.98 -20.66
N SER A 73 -1.15 -11.22 -20.64
CA SER A 73 -2.15 -10.17 -20.89
C SER A 73 -2.12 -9.09 -19.80
N LEU A 74 -1.80 -9.46 -18.57
CA LEU A 74 -1.62 -8.47 -17.49
C LEU A 74 -0.40 -7.59 -17.76
N LEU A 75 0.75 -8.18 -18.08
CA LEU A 75 1.98 -7.44 -18.38
C LEU A 75 1.78 -6.50 -19.59
N ASP A 76 1.09 -6.95 -20.62
CA ASP A 76 0.75 -6.12 -21.78
C ASP A 76 -0.14 -4.93 -21.38
N SER A 77 -1.11 -5.15 -20.49
CA SER A 77 -2.04 -4.08 -20.06
C SER A 77 -1.42 -3.01 -19.17
N ILE A 78 -0.32 -3.33 -18.48
CA ILE A 78 0.42 -2.38 -17.64
C ILE A 78 1.67 -1.81 -18.33
N GLN A 79 1.96 -2.25 -19.54
CA GLN A 79 3.07 -1.74 -20.33
C GLN A 79 2.89 -0.23 -20.56
N GLY A 80 3.90 0.56 -20.23
CA GLY A 80 3.86 2.02 -20.31
C GLY A 80 3.21 2.74 -19.12
N CYS A 81 2.64 2.02 -18.14
CA CYS A 81 2.12 2.64 -16.92
C CYS A 81 3.23 3.01 -15.92
N PHE A 82 4.38 2.37 -16.03
CA PHE A 82 5.56 2.65 -15.20
C PHE A 82 6.84 2.21 -15.93
N GLU A 83 7.95 2.78 -15.52
CA GLU A 83 9.29 2.36 -15.95
C GLU A 83 9.93 1.53 -14.83
N SER A 84 10.67 0.49 -15.22
CA SER A 84 11.37 -0.39 -14.29
C SER A 84 12.74 -0.77 -14.84
N ASN A 85 13.71 -0.91 -13.94
CA ASN A 85 15.02 -1.47 -14.24
C ASN A 85 15.07 -3.00 -14.07
N ILE A 86 13.93 -3.63 -13.80
CA ILE A 86 13.82 -5.09 -13.70
C ILE A 86 13.56 -5.65 -15.11
N PRO A 87 14.44 -6.54 -15.63
CA PRO A 87 14.23 -7.17 -16.92
C PRO A 87 12.91 -7.98 -16.96
N TYR A 88 12.25 -7.98 -18.11
CA TYR A 88 11.01 -8.72 -18.33
C TYR A 88 11.15 -10.23 -18.00
N GLU A 89 12.27 -10.82 -18.38
CA GLU A 89 12.58 -12.23 -18.14
C GLU A 89 12.60 -12.55 -16.64
N LYS A 90 13.09 -11.60 -15.82
CA LYS A 90 13.11 -11.76 -14.36
C LYS A 90 11.71 -11.72 -13.76
N VAL A 91 10.84 -10.86 -14.27
CA VAL A 91 9.43 -10.80 -13.86
C VAL A 91 8.72 -12.11 -14.23
N ALA A 92 8.95 -12.61 -15.45
CA ALA A 92 8.37 -13.89 -15.91
C ALA A 92 8.85 -15.07 -15.05
N GLU A 93 10.14 -15.12 -14.68
CA GLU A 93 10.71 -16.13 -13.78
C GLU A 93 10.01 -16.13 -12.41
N TRP A 94 9.81 -14.95 -11.80
CA TRP A 94 9.12 -14.82 -10.52
C TRP A 94 7.67 -15.29 -10.59
N ILE A 95 6.95 -14.95 -11.68
CA ILE A 95 5.57 -15.39 -11.87
C ILE A 95 5.51 -16.91 -12.02
N GLN A 96 6.42 -17.50 -12.78
CA GLN A 96 6.50 -18.97 -12.94
C GLN A 96 6.82 -19.66 -11.61
N GLY A 97 7.74 -19.12 -10.81
CA GLY A 97 8.02 -19.60 -9.46
C GLY A 97 6.79 -19.55 -8.56
N GLN A 98 6.09 -18.42 -8.55
CA GLN A 98 4.84 -18.25 -7.79
C GLN A 98 3.76 -19.27 -8.19
N LEU A 99 3.61 -19.53 -9.49
CA LEU A 99 2.67 -20.55 -10.00
C LEU A 99 3.05 -21.96 -9.58
N ALA A 100 4.35 -22.28 -9.57
CA ALA A 100 4.84 -23.61 -9.20
C ALA A 100 4.69 -23.88 -7.69
N GLU A 101 4.99 -22.89 -6.86
CA GLU A 101 4.93 -23.01 -5.40
C GLU A 101 3.50 -22.89 -4.87
N ASN A 102 2.62 -22.18 -5.58
CA ASN A 102 1.25 -21.84 -5.16
C ASN A 102 1.19 -21.29 -3.71
N ALA A 103 2.24 -20.58 -3.30
CA ALA A 103 2.36 -20.01 -1.97
C ALA A 103 1.55 -18.72 -1.86
N GLY A 104 0.83 -18.56 -0.75
CA GLY A 104 0.16 -17.29 -0.42
C GLY A 104 1.18 -16.23 -0.01
N TRP A 105 0.80 -14.96 -0.20
CA TRP A 105 1.59 -13.82 0.29
C TRP A 105 0.99 -13.28 1.58
N THR A 106 1.82 -13.06 2.57
CA THR A 106 1.44 -12.33 3.78
C THR A 106 1.96 -10.90 3.65
N ILE A 107 1.04 -9.94 3.54
CA ILE A 107 1.38 -8.52 3.40
C ILE A 107 1.11 -7.83 4.72
N LEU A 108 2.17 -7.43 5.39
CA LEU A 108 2.11 -6.66 6.63
C LEU A 108 2.46 -5.20 6.33
N SER A 109 1.85 -4.29 7.07
CA SER A 109 2.15 -2.87 6.98
C SER A 109 2.54 -2.31 8.33
N TYR A 110 3.61 -1.54 8.37
CA TYR A 110 4.03 -0.78 9.53
C TYR A 110 4.23 0.67 9.13
N SER A 111 3.69 1.60 9.89
CA SER A 111 3.83 3.05 9.65
C SER A 111 4.72 3.68 10.70
N VAL A 112 5.75 4.38 10.25
CA VAL A 112 6.52 5.29 11.11
C VAL A 112 5.60 6.42 11.57
N ASP A 113 5.68 6.78 12.83
CA ASP A 113 4.92 7.88 13.42
C ASP A 113 5.80 9.08 13.75
N GLY A 114 5.17 10.17 14.16
CA GLY A 114 5.87 11.39 14.53
C GLY A 114 4.94 12.48 15.03
N THR A 115 5.53 13.61 15.39
CA THR A 115 4.82 14.79 15.86
C THR A 115 4.89 15.89 14.83
N GLY A 116 3.76 16.56 14.57
CA GLY A 116 3.71 17.73 13.69
C GLY A 116 4.43 18.91 14.31
N ASP A 117 5.25 19.61 13.51
CA ASP A 117 5.98 20.80 13.92
C ASP A 117 6.09 21.78 12.74
N THR A 118 6.55 22.99 13.01
CA THR A 118 6.82 24.02 12.00
C THR A 118 8.31 24.35 12.02
N GLN A 119 9.03 23.80 11.07
CA GLN A 119 10.47 23.96 10.94
C GLN A 119 10.85 24.36 9.52
N LYS A 120 12.11 24.73 9.33
CA LYS A 120 12.68 25.00 8.00
C LYS A 120 13.18 23.68 7.38
N PRO A 121 12.47 23.11 6.38
CA PRO A 121 12.94 21.91 5.71
C PRO A 121 14.23 22.17 4.93
N TYR A 122 15.00 21.10 4.68
CA TYR A 122 16.26 21.19 3.95
C TYR A 122 16.12 21.85 2.56
N SER A 123 15.01 21.56 1.87
CA SER A 123 14.76 22.00 0.49
C SER A 123 14.03 23.35 0.38
N MET A 124 13.70 24.00 1.50
CA MET A 124 12.90 25.24 1.50
C MET A 124 13.62 26.37 2.21
N SER A 125 13.39 27.61 1.74
CA SER A 125 13.92 28.83 2.38
C SER A 125 13.06 29.34 3.53
N GLN A 126 11.80 28.89 3.64
CA GLN A 126 10.81 29.29 4.62
C GLN A 126 10.41 28.13 5.54
N ASN A 127 9.87 28.45 6.71
CA ASN A 127 9.29 27.46 7.60
C ASN A 127 8.04 26.84 6.92
N ALA A 128 7.91 25.52 7.07
CA ALA A 128 6.76 24.75 6.62
C ALA A 128 6.36 23.74 7.70
N TYR A 129 5.13 23.25 7.62
CA TYR A 129 4.71 22.13 8.42
C TYR A 129 5.55 20.90 8.07
N VAL A 130 6.11 20.24 9.06
CA VAL A 130 6.88 19.01 8.95
C VAL A 130 6.39 17.99 9.97
N MET A 131 6.61 16.73 9.68
CA MET A 131 6.44 15.63 10.62
C MET A 131 7.82 15.27 11.16
N VAL A 132 8.06 15.51 12.45
CA VAL A 132 9.28 15.07 13.14
C VAL A 132 9.08 13.60 13.52
N PRO A 133 9.84 12.65 12.94
CA PRO A 133 9.62 11.24 13.17
C PRO A 133 9.95 10.84 14.60
N ASP A 134 9.15 9.94 15.18
CA ASP A 134 9.49 9.26 16.42
C ASP A 134 10.55 8.19 16.10
N THR A 135 11.74 8.38 16.63
CA THR A 135 12.92 7.53 16.39
C THR A 135 12.65 6.07 16.74
N SER A 136 11.89 5.80 17.79
CA SER A 136 11.55 4.43 18.20
C SER A 136 10.75 3.68 17.10
N THR A 137 9.86 4.39 16.42
CA THR A 137 9.09 3.81 15.31
C THR A 137 9.95 3.60 14.06
N VAL A 138 10.94 4.45 13.83
CA VAL A 138 11.92 4.29 12.75
C VAL A 138 12.80 3.06 13.00
N GLU A 139 13.33 2.90 14.21
CA GLU A 139 14.14 1.77 14.62
C GLU A 139 13.36 0.44 14.51
N LYS A 140 12.09 0.44 14.95
CA LYS A 140 11.22 -0.74 14.77
C LYS A 140 11.00 -1.05 13.30
N ALA A 141 10.76 -0.07 12.44
CA ALA A 141 10.62 -0.27 10.99
C ALA A 141 11.89 -0.90 10.39
N GLN A 142 13.07 -0.40 10.77
CA GLN A 142 14.36 -0.94 10.31
C GLN A 142 14.55 -2.39 10.75
N LEU A 143 14.23 -2.72 12.01
CA LEU A 143 14.31 -4.08 12.53
C LEU A 143 13.37 -5.03 11.79
N LEU A 144 12.12 -4.62 11.51
CA LEU A 144 11.16 -5.42 10.75
C LEU A 144 11.66 -5.70 9.33
N MET A 145 12.18 -4.67 8.64
CA MET A 145 12.78 -4.84 7.31
C MET A 145 13.99 -5.78 7.33
N GLN A 146 14.83 -5.69 8.37
CA GLN A 146 15.97 -6.59 8.51
C GLN A 146 15.52 -8.03 8.71
N LYS A 147 14.55 -8.29 9.60
CA LYS A 147 14.00 -9.63 9.84
C LYS A 147 13.45 -10.25 8.56
N VAL A 148 12.67 -9.52 7.77
CA VAL A 148 12.17 -10.01 6.47
C VAL A 148 13.31 -10.35 5.53
N ARG A 149 14.34 -9.51 5.45
CA ARG A 149 15.51 -9.76 4.60
C ARG A 149 16.31 -10.97 5.02
N GLU A 150 16.31 -11.31 6.31
CA GLU A 150 16.93 -12.50 6.89
C GLU A 150 16.06 -13.76 6.78
N GLY A 151 14.85 -13.65 6.20
CA GLY A 151 13.93 -14.75 5.96
C GLY A 151 13.03 -15.09 7.14
N PHE A 152 12.93 -14.24 8.16
CA PHE A 152 11.98 -14.43 9.25
C PHE A 152 10.54 -14.18 8.78
N LEU A 153 9.63 -15.06 9.15
CA LEU A 153 8.19 -14.86 8.96
C LEU A 153 7.67 -13.95 10.08
N LEU A 154 7.07 -12.84 9.67
CA LEU A 154 6.44 -11.90 10.58
C LEU A 154 4.92 -12.13 10.63
N SER A 155 4.31 -11.69 11.73
CA SER A 155 2.87 -11.74 11.99
C SER A 155 2.29 -10.34 12.23
N ASP A 156 0.98 -10.22 12.32
CA ASP A 156 0.33 -8.95 12.68
C ASP A 156 0.81 -8.44 14.05
N ALA A 157 1.09 -9.32 15.01
CA ALA A 157 1.62 -8.95 16.32
C ALA A 157 3.00 -8.27 16.25
N ASP A 158 3.83 -8.59 15.25
CA ASP A 158 5.14 -7.95 15.08
C ASP A 158 5.01 -6.48 14.61
N VAL A 159 3.94 -6.15 13.88
CA VAL A 159 3.67 -4.82 13.33
C VAL A 159 2.72 -3.98 14.18
N GLU A 160 2.13 -4.55 15.22
CA GLU A 160 1.38 -3.80 16.24
C GLU A 160 2.29 -2.82 16.99
N ARG A 161 1.72 -1.67 17.40
CA ARG A 161 2.42 -0.60 18.12
C ARG A 161 2.43 -0.83 19.61
#